data_dd9bdfa8d52677407a6ecf9e5c0ef596
#
_entry.id   dd9bdfa8d52677407a6ecf9e5c0ef596
#
_cell.length_a   1.000
_cell.length_b   1.000
_cell.length_c   1.000
_cell.angle_alpha   90.00
_cell.angle_beta   90.00
_cell.angle_gamma   90.00
#
_symmetry.space_group_name_H-M   'P 1'
#
loop_
_entity.id
_entity.type
_entity.pdbx_description
1 polymer ?
#
loop_
_entity_poly.entity_id
_entity_poly.type
_entity_poly.pdbx_seq_one_letter_code
_entity_poly.pdbx_strand_id
1 'polypeptide(L)'
;SIFSHKLINDLKIADIHSYLYSIDKHKIHTHLFQTPIQFPDDNRFDFSWHQESGSYMPFPKILTFWFPLLNNVNETNGSMALIPQSHTNGQRKYKYIEKESGLNDWIVEASEEELKRNIVVDLQPSDVVIFDSDLIHKSVANKSKNIRITGIARSTNLYDYNKIMYMAEPT
;
A
#
# COMPACT_ATOMS: atom_id res chain seq x y z
N SER A 1 -10.51 16.68 4.16
CA SER A 1 -11.96 17.01 4.32
C SER A 1 -12.48 16.42 5.63
N ILE A 2 -13.62 16.90 6.13
CA ILE A 2 -14.31 16.38 7.33
C ILE A 2 -14.63 14.89 7.17
N PHE A 3 -15.00 14.47 5.97
CA PHE A 3 -15.28 13.08 5.66
C PHE A 3 -14.05 12.17 5.82
N SER A 4 -12.88 12.61 5.33
CA SER A 4 -11.63 11.85 5.48
C SER A 4 -11.24 11.68 6.94
N HIS A 5 -11.38 12.73 7.75
CA HIS A 5 -11.10 12.67 9.19
C HIS A 5 -12.03 11.72 9.93
N LYS A 6 -13.33 11.75 9.59
CA LYS A 6 -14.28 10.83 10.20
C LYS A 6 -13.95 9.38 9.85
N LEU A 7 -13.71 9.09 8.57
CA LEU A 7 -13.37 7.74 8.12
C LEU A 7 -12.09 7.20 8.78
N ILE A 8 -11.04 8.04 8.90
CA ILE A 8 -9.80 7.68 9.59
C ILE A 8 -10.05 7.31 11.06
N ASN A 9 -10.89 8.07 11.74
CA ASN A 9 -11.25 7.79 13.13
C ASN A 9 -12.12 6.55 13.27
N ASP A 10 -13.10 6.37 12.38
CA ASP A 10 -13.98 5.20 12.37
C ASP A 10 -13.21 3.90 12.12
N LEU A 11 -12.18 3.93 11.28
CA LEU A 11 -11.28 2.80 11.00
C LEU A 11 -10.29 2.50 12.16
N LYS A 12 -10.25 3.33 13.21
CA LYS A 12 -9.36 3.14 14.36
C LYS A 12 -7.89 2.91 13.97
N ILE A 13 -7.43 3.60 12.93
CA ILE A 13 -6.10 3.39 12.34
C ILE A 13 -4.99 3.51 13.38
N ALA A 14 -5.03 4.55 14.23
CA ALA A 14 -4.02 4.76 15.25
C ALA A 14 -4.06 3.67 16.35
N ASP A 15 -5.23 3.14 16.71
CA ASP A 15 -5.36 2.06 17.68
C ASP A 15 -4.76 0.76 17.13
N ILE A 16 -5.05 0.43 15.88
CA ILE A 16 -4.52 -0.76 15.20
C ILE A 16 -2.99 -0.68 15.08
N HIS A 17 -2.47 0.47 14.64
CA HIS A 17 -1.03 0.69 14.52
C HIS A 17 -0.33 0.57 15.89
N SER A 18 -0.87 1.23 16.90
CA SER A 18 -0.39 1.15 18.29
C SER A 18 -0.30 -0.29 18.77
N TYR A 19 -1.33 -1.07 18.53
CA TYR A 19 -1.38 -2.49 18.92
C TYR A 19 -0.33 -3.33 18.19
N LEU A 20 -0.26 -3.21 16.86
CA LEU A 20 0.61 -4.06 16.03
C LEU A 20 2.11 -3.81 16.29
N TYR A 21 2.50 -2.56 16.52
CA TYR A 21 3.91 -2.20 16.71
C TYR A 21 4.28 -1.90 18.17
N SER A 22 3.36 -2.02 19.11
CA SER A 22 3.56 -1.66 20.52
C SER A 22 4.08 -0.24 20.70
N ILE A 23 3.54 0.70 19.96
CA ILE A 23 3.88 2.13 19.96
C ILE A 23 2.77 2.89 20.68
N ASP A 24 3.14 3.89 21.50
CA ASP A 24 2.17 4.79 22.12
C ASP A 24 1.28 5.46 21.04
N LYS A 25 -0.03 5.32 21.18
CA LYS A 25 -1.04 5.86 20.27
C LYS A 25 -0.85 7.36 19.98
N HIS A 26 -0.43 8.13 20.98
CA HIS A 26 -0.20 9.57 20.83
C HIS A 26 0.99 9.92 19.94
N LYS A 27 1.84 8.95 19.62
CA LYS A 27 2.97 9.09 18.69
C LYS A 27 2.62 8.70 17.26
N ILE A 28 1.42 8.15 17.04
CA ILE A 28 0.99 7.69 15.73
C ILE A 28 0.30 8.82 15.00
N HIS A 29 0.77 9.04 13.80
CA HIS A 29 0.21 10.01 12.88
C HIS A 29 -0.39 9.31 11.68
N THR A 30 -1.67 9.57 11.43
CA THR A 30 -2.33 9.10 10.20
C THR A 30 -2.23 10.21 9.16
N HIS A 31 -1.63 9.88 8.06
CA HIS A 31 -1.42 10.78 6.96
C HIS A 31 -1.83 10.14 5.65
N LEU A 32 -1.92 10.95 4.64
CA LEU A 32 -2.18 10.53 3.26
C LEU A 32 -3.43 9.66 3.12
N PHE A 33 -4.56 10.30 2.95
CA PHE A 33 -5.77 9.65 2.47
C PHE A 33 -5.90 9.88 0.97
N GLN A 34 -5.81 8.80 0.22
CA GLN A 34 -5.96 8.81 -1.24
C GLN A 34 -7.20 8.03 -1.64
N THR A 35 -7.81 8.45 -2.74
CA THR A 35 -8.97 7.78 -3.32
C THR A 35 -8.69 7.50 -4.80
N PRO A 36 -7.89 6.48 -5.10
CA PRO A 36 -7.64 6.09 -6.48
C PRO A 36 -8.92 5.68 -7.20
N ILE A 37 -9.12 6.25 -8.39
CA ILE A 37 -10.20 5.90 -9.31
C ILE A 37 -9.55 5.24 -10.51
N GLN A 38 -9.82 3.96 -10.73
CA GLN A 38 -9.29 3.21 -11.86
C GLN A 38 -10.41 2.89 -12.84
N PHE A 39 -10.25 3.38 -14.06
CA PHE A 39 -11.16 3.07 -15.16
C PHE A 39 -10.86 1.69 -15.76
N PRO A 40 -11.81 1.11 -16.52
CA PRO A 40 -11.55 -0.09 -17.29
C PRO A 40 -10.34 0.10 -18.21
N ASP A 41 -9.48 -0.89 -18.28
CA ASP A 41 -8.27 -0.92 -19.13
C ASP A 41 -7.29 0.26 -18.90
N ASP A 42 -7.42 0.97 -17.78
CA ASP A 42 -6.52 2.06 -17.39
C ASP A 42 -5.27 1.52 -16.70
N ASN A 43 -4.14 1.57 -17.41
CA ASN A 43 -2.84 1.07 -16.93
C ASN A 43 -2.00 2.09 -16.16
N ARG A 44 -2.49 3.33 -16.00
CA ARG A 44 -1.73 4.39 -15.31
C ARG A 44 -1.36 4.00 -13.88
N PHE A 45 -2.25 3.28 -13.20
CA PHE A 45 -2.11 2.84 -11.82
C PHE A 45 -1.67 1.37 -11.69
N ASP A 46 -1.19 0.77 -12.77
CA ASP A 46 -0.64 -0.58 -12.74
C ASP A 46 0.82 -0.54 -12.27
N PHE A 47 1.02 -0.62 -10.96
CA PHE A 47 2.35 -0.69 -10.36
C PHE A 47 2.86 -2.12 -10.34
N SER A 48 4.13 -2.30 -10.71
CA SER A 48 4.85 -3.57 -10.63
C SER A 48 5.05 -4.02 -9.17
N TRP A 49 5.71 -5.13 -8.94
CA TRP A 49 6.08 -5.56 -7.60
C TRP A 49 6.95 -4.51 -6.91
N HIS A 50 6.48 -3.96 -5.80
CA HIS A 50 7.13 -2.88 -5.07
C HIS A 50 6.91 -2.98 -3.56
N GLN A 51 7.61 -2.15 -2.82
CA GLN A 51 7.43 -1.89 -1.40
C GLN A 51 7.13 -0.40 -1.22
N GLU A 52 6.35 -0.03 -0.22
CA GLU A 52 6.10 1.38 0.12
C GLU A 52 7.35 2.03 0.74
N SER A 53 8.12 1.24 1.51
CA SER A 53 9.35 1.69 2.14
C SER A 53 10.41 2.01 1.08
N GLY A 54 11.12 3.11 1.29
CA GLY A 54 12.20 3.56 0.41
C GLY A 54 11.77 4.23 -0.89
N SER A 55 10.57 3.96 -1.39
CA SER A 55 10.09 4.57 -2.64
C SER A 55 9.21 5.81 -2.40
N TYR A 56 8.29 5.72 -1.45
CA TYR A 56 7.32 6.79 -1.20
C TYR A 56 7.57 7.54 0.09
N MET A 57 8.06 6.87 1.11
CA MET A 57 8.12 7.44 2.44
C MET A 57 9.35 6.97 3.22
N PRO A 58 10.21 7.91 3.64
CA PRO A 58 11.40 7.58 4.43
C PRO A 58 11.09 7.33 5.90
N PHE A 59 9.86 6.95 6.24
CA PHE A 59 9.44 6.73 7.62
C PHE A 59 9.47 5.24 7.95
N PRO A 60 9.98 4.87 9.13
CA PRO A 60 9.92 3.49 9.59
C PRO A 60 8.51 3.08 9.99
N LYS A 61 8.22 1.79 9.90
CA LYS A 61 6.97 1.19 10.41
C LYS A 61 5.70 1.89 9.92
N ILE A 62 5.61 2.06 8.62
CA ILE A 62 4.37 2.53 8.00
C ILE A 62 3.41 1.36 7.89
N LEU A 63 2.16 1.56 8.32
CA LEU A 63 1.05 0.70 7.98
C LEU A 63 0.21 1.34 6.90
N THR A 64 -0.05 0.58 5.86
CA THR A 64 -0.99 0.93 4.80
C THR A 64 -2.30 0.19 5.01
N PHE A 65 -3.38 0.94 4.91
CA PHE A 65 -4.77 0.48 4.96
C PHE A 65 -5.36 0.66 3.58
N TRP A 66 -5.71 -0.43 2.91
CA TRP A 66 -6.28 -0.41 1.58
C TRP A 66 -7.63 -1.11 1.57
N PHE A 67 -8.65 -0.47 1.03
CA PHE A 67 -10.03 -0.94 1.11
C PHE A 67 -10.88 -0.48 -0.07
N PRO A 68 -11.87 -1.26 -0.50
CA PRO A 68 -12.85 -0.84 -1.49
C PRO A 68 -13.82 0.19 -0.89
N LEU A 69 -14.18 1.20 -1.69
CA LEU A 69 -15.13 2.26 -1.28
C LEU A 69 -16.53 2.06 -1.86
N LEU A 70 -16.65 1.45 -3.01
CA LEU A 70 -17.92 1.37 -3.74
C LEU A 70 -18.37 -0.06 -3.99
N ASN A 71 -17.57 -0.84 -4.70
CA ASN A 71 -17.86 -2.21 -5.08
C ASN A 71 -16.78 -3.14 -4.52
N ASN A 72 -17.06 -4.44 -4.47
CA ASN A 72 -16.02 -5.42 -4.19
C ASN A 72 -14.86 -5.29 -5.18
N VAL A 73 -13.67 -5.70 -4.75
CA VAL A 73 -12.47 -5.75 -5.57
C VAL A 73 -11.92 -7.17 -5.62
N ASN A 74 -11.56 -7.61 -6.80
CA ASN A 74 -11.05 -8.95 -7.05
C ASN A 74 -10.12 -8.96 -8.28
N GLU A 75 -9.67 -10.13 -8.70
CA GLU A 75 -8.76 -10.28 -9.83
C GLU A 75 -9.32 -9.71 -11.15
N THR A 76 -10.63 -9.69 -11.33
CA THR A 76 -11.24 -9.24 -12.60
C THR A 76 -11.35 -7.72 -12.68
N ASN A 77 -11.77 -7.07 -11.59
CA ASN A 77 -12.06 -5.63 -11.61
C ASN A 77 -10.95 -4.74 -11.03
N GLY A 78 -9.79 -5.33 -10.87
CA GLY A 78 -8.62 -4.64 -10.36
C GLY A 78 -8.52 -4.70 -8.83
N SER A 79 -7.47 -5.32 -8.35
CA SER A 79 -7.20 -5.53 -6.94
C SER A 79 -5.72 -5.32 -6.65
N MET A 80 -5.25 -5.93 -5.60
CA MET A 80 -3.85 -6.00 -5.21
C MET A 80 -3.43 -7.46 -5.15
N ALA A 81 -2.25 -7.77 -5.68
CA ALA A 81 -1.55 -9.01 -5.39
C ALA A 81 -0.46 -8.73 -4.36
N LEU A 82 -0.27 -9.62 -3.42
CA LEU A 82 0.74 -9.50 -2.38
C LEU A 82 1.47 -10.81 -2.13
N ILE A 83 2.70 -10.72 -1.65
CA ILE A 83 3.52 -11.87 -1.28
C ILE A 83 3.53 -11.98 0.25
N PRO A 84 2.80 -12.96 0.84
CA PRO A 84 2.75 -13.14 2.29
C PRO A 84 4.14 -13.27 2.90
N GLN A 85 4.35 -12.64 4.06
CA GLN A 85 5.60 -12.65 4.84
C GLN A 85 6.83 -12.01 4.17
N SER A 86 6.71 -11.41 2.98
CA SER A 86 7.86 -10.76 2.33
C SER A 86 8.43 -9.57 3.13
N HIS A 87 7.61 -8.93 3.96
CA HIS A 87 8.02 -7.85 4.85
C HIS A 87 9.04 -8.26 5.92
N THR A 88 9.13 -9.55 6.27
CA THR A 88 10.07 -10.04 7.29
C THR A 88 11.53 -9.92 6.88
N ASN A 89 11.79 -9.77 5.59
CA ASN A 89 13.12 -9.58 5.04
C ASN A 89 13.54 -8.10 4.94
N GLY A 90 12.69 -7.18 5.40
CA GLY A 90 12.94 -5.75 5.37
C GLY A 90 12.88 -5.14 3.97
N GLN A 91 13.37 -3.91 3.89
CA GLN A 91 13.42 -3.14 2.65
C GLN A 91 14.43 -3.75 1.67
N ARG A 92 14.03 -3.83 0.40
CA ARG A 92 14.87 -4.30 -0.71
C ARG A 92 15.37 -3.16 -1.58
N LYS A 93 16.44 -3.42 -2.32
CA LYS A 93 16.86 -2.56 -3.44
C LYS A 93 15.76 -2.57 -4.49
N TYR A 94 15.57 -1.42 -5.12
CA TYR A 94 14.58 -1.25 -6.18
C TYR A 94 15.23 -0.66 -7.44
N LYS A 95 14.58 -0.91 -8.58
CA LYS A 95 14.88 -0.24 -9.86
C LYS A 95 13.81 0.83 -10.08
N TYR A 96 14.24 2.00 -10.44
CA TYR A 96 13.37 3.11 -10.80
C TYR A 96 13.07 3.09 -12.29
N ILE A 97 11.79 3.20 -12.64
CA ILE A 97 11.34 3.30 -14.04
C ILE A 97 10.35 4.46 -14.13
N GLU A 98 10.63 5.39 -15.03
CA GLU A 98 9.68 6.43 -15.39
C GLU A 98 8.71 5.89 -16.44
N LYS A 99 7.41 5.94 -16.14
CA LYS A 99 6.36 5.50 -17.06
C LYS A 99 5.95 6.65 -17.98
N GLU A 100 5.49 6.32 -19.18
CA GLU A 100 4.89 7.28 -20.11
C GLU A 100 3.71 8.07 -19.52
N SER A 101 3.02 7.49 -18.54
CA SER A 101 1.94 8.15 -17.79
C SER A 101 2.41 9.27 -16.85
N GLY A 102 3.73 9.47 -16.69
CA GLY A 102 4.31 10.39 -15.71
C GLY A 102 4.31 9.89 -14.28
N LEU A 103 3.79 8.69 -14.03
CA LEU A 103 3.89 8.02 -12.74
C LEU A 103 5.15 7.15 -12.72
N ASN A 104 5.88 7.22 -11.62
CA ASN A 104 7.10 6.44 -11.44
C ASN A 104 6.79 5.05 -10.89
N ASP A 105 7.56 4.06 -11.29
CA ASP A 105 7.48 2.71 -10.78
C ASP A 105 8.80 2.34 -10.08
N TRP A 106 8.71 1.79 -8.87
CA TRP A 106 9.85 1.35 -8.04
C TRP A 106 9.81 -0.16 -7.90
N ILE A 107 10.44 -0.84 -8.82
CA ILE A 107 10.34 -2.29 -8.95
C ILE A 107 11.33 -2.97 -8.02
N VAL A 108 10.84 -3.84 -7.15
CA VAL A 108 11.67 -4.77 -6.39
C VAL A 108 11.66 -6.16 -7.03
N GLU A 109 12.79 -6.86 -6.95
CA GLU A 109 12.88 -8.22 -7.41
C GLU A 109 12.33 -9.18 -6.35
N ALA A 110 11.41 -10.04 -6.76
CA ALA A 110 10.92 -11.16 -5.98
C ALA A 110 11.42 -12.46 -6.61
N SER A 111 11.84 -13.42 -5.78
CA SER A 111 12.29 -14.73 -6.26
C SER A 111 11.12 -15.54 -6.84
N GLU A 112 11.43 -16.53 -7.66
CA GLU A 112 10.39 -17.44 -8.20
C GLU A 112 9.59 -18.14 -7.09
N GLU A 113 10.25 -18.48 -6.00
CA GLU A 113 9.60 -19.11 -4.85
C GLU A 113 8.63 -18.15 -4.14
N GLU A 114 8.99 -16.89 -4.00
CA GLU A 114 8.12 -15.85 -3.46
C GLU A 114 6.93 -15.60 -4.40
N LEU A 115 7.18 -15.51 -5.70
CA LEU A 115 6.13 -15.32 -6.70
C LEU A 115 5.10 -16.46 -6.72
N LYS A 116 5.51 -17.70 -6.46
CA LYS A 116 4.59 -18.84 -6.32
C LYS A 116 3.65 -18.75 -5.14
N ARG A 117 4.02 -17.96 -4.11
CA ARG A 117 3.21 -17.75 -2.89
C ARG A 117 2.32 -16.52 -2.96
N ASN A 118 2.33 -15.79 -4.08
CA ASN A 118 1.49 -14.61 -4.17
C ASN A 118 0.01 -14.95 -4.08
N ILE A 119 -0.74 -14.03 -3.50
CA ILE A 119 -2.20 -14.09 -3.44
C ILE A 119 -2.78 -12.81 -4.00
N VAL A 120 -3.90 -12.92 -4.70
CA VAL A 120 -4.72 -11.76 -5.10
C VAL A 120 -5.81 -11.59 -4.06
N VAL A 121 -5.95 -10.37 -3.55
CA VAL A 121 -6.98 -10.06 -2.54
C VAL A 121 -8.36 -9.99 -3.19
N ASP A 122 -9.35 -10.53 -2.50
CA ASP A 122 -10.78 -10.41 -2.83
C ASP A 122 -11.48 -9.79 -1.62
N LEU A 123 -11.99 -8.56 -1.77
CA LEU A 123 -12.55 -7.77 -0.68
C LEU A 123 -13.94 -7.25 -1.01
N GLN A 124 -14.78 -7.24 0.01
CA GLN A 124 -16.06 -6.54 0.02
C GLN A 124 -15.89 -5.10 0.56
N PRO A 125 -16.84 -4.19 0.33
CA PRO A 125 -16.75 -2.81 0.82
C PRO A 125 -16.59 -2.60 2.32
N SER A 126 -16.79 -3.63 3.14
CA SER A 126 -16.56 -3.62 4.59
C SER A 126 -15.20 -4.16 5.01
N ASP A 127 -14.42 -4.67 4.07
CA ASP A 127 -13.13 -5.28 4.35
C ASP A 127 -11.98 -4.27 4.19
N VAL A 128 -10.88 -4.52 4.88
CA VAL A 128 -9.64 -3.75 4.76
C VAL A 128 -8.43 -4.68 4.78
N VAL A 129 -7.52 -4.50 3.85
CA VAL A 129 -6.18 -5.08 3.94
C VAL A 129 -5.28 -4.10 4.67
N ILE A 130 -4.58 -4.60 5.69
CA ILE A 130 -3.61 -3.85 6.47
C ILE A 130 -2.25 -4.50 6.28
N PHE A 131 -1.27 -3.75 5.85
CA PHE A 131 0.06 -4.30 5.59
C PHE A 131 1.18 -3.31 5.93
N ASP A 132 2.33 -3.92 6.27
CA ASP A 132 3.58 -3.22 6.53
C ASP A 132 4.18 -2.64 5.23
N SER A 133 4.88 -1.52 5.34
CA SER A 133 5.55 -0.85 4.22
C SER A 133 6.56 -1.74 3.47
N ASP A 134 7.10 -2.75 4.12
CA ASP A 134 8.05 -3.70 3.51
C ASP A 134 7.35 -4.90 2.84
N LEU A 135 6.02 -4.99 2.87
CA LEU A 135 5.31 -6.03 2.14
C LEU A 135 5.44 -5.81 0.63
N ILE A 136 5.91 -6.83 -0.09
CA ILE A 136 5.97 -6.80 -1.54
C ILE A 136 4.57 -7.02 -2.10
N HIS A 137 4.11 -6.05 -2.89
CA HIS A 137 2.78 -6.09 -3.49
C HIS A 137 2.79 -5.41 -4.87
N LYS A 138 1.73 -5.62 -5.63
CA LYS A 138 1.54 -4.98 -6.94
C LYS A 138 0.08 -4.69 -7.21
N SER A 139 -0.18 -3.83 -8.18
CA SER A 139 -1.52 -3.64 -8.72
C SER A 139 -1.95 -4.85 -9.57
N VAL A 140 -3.25 -5.11 -9.56
CA VAL A 140 -3.92 -6.01 -10.52
C VAL A 140 -4.80 -5.15 -11.41
N ALA A 141 -4.65 -5.31 -12.72
CA ALA A 141 -5.34 -4.49 -13.72
C ALA A 141 -6.87 -4.63 -13.63
N ASN A 142 -7.58 -3.54 -13.87
CA ASN A 142 -9.04 -3.55 -14.00
C ASN A 142 -9.43 -3.95 -15.43
N LYS A 143 -9.78 -5.21 -15.63
CA LYS A 143 -10.26 -5.77 -16.89
C LYS A 143 -11.79 -5.82 -16.99
N SER A 144 -12.49 -5.27 -16.01
CA SER A 144 -13.95 -5.21 -16.00
C SER A 144 -14.44 -3.99 -16.81
N LYS A 145 -15.76 -3.90 -16.94
CA LYS A 145 -16.42 -2.74 -17.57
C LYS A 145 -16.77 -1.63 -16.57
N ASN A 146 -16.44 -1.82 -15.28
CA ASN A 146 -16.84 -0.94 -14.20
C ASN A 146 -15.65 -0.16 -13.64
N ILE A 147 -15.92 1.06 -13.18
CA ILE A 147 -14.94 1.87 -12.46
C ILE A 147 -14.70 1.24 -11.08
N ARG A 148 -13.44 1.15 -10.67
CA ARG A 148 -13.04 0.78 -9.32
C ARG A 148 -12.66 2.02 -8.53
N ILE A 149 -13.20 2.15 -7.31
CA ILE A 149 -12.84 3.21 -6.36
C ILE A 149 -12.38 2.57 -5.06
N THR A 150 -11.17 2.88 -4.64
CA THR A 150 -10.58 2.38 -3.39
C THR A 150 -10.12 3.52 -2.50
N GLY A 151 -9.98 3.25 -1.21
CA GLY A 151 -9.36 4.14 -0.25
C GLY A 151 -7.99 3.62 0.16
N ILE A 152 -7.04 4.53 0.34
CA ILE A 152 -5.73 4.25 0.90
C ILE A 152 -5.49 5.23 2.04
N ALA A 153 -5.19 4.71 3.22
CA ALA A 153 -4.72 5.52 4.33
C ALA A 153 -3.39 4.95 4.83
N ARG A 154 -2.51 5.81 5.31
CA ARG A 154 -1.22 5.41 5.87
C ARG A 154 -1.04 6.02 7.25
N SER A 155 -0.39 5.27 8.13
CA SER A 155 -0.03 5.73 9.46
C SER A 155 1.43 5.42 9.77
N THR A 156 2.07 6.27 10.57
CA THR A 156 3.47 6.14 10.95
C THR A 156 3.72 6.71 12.34
N ASN A 157 4.86 6.32 12.94
CA ASN A 157 5.40 6.96 14.13
C ASN A 157 6.34 8.11 13.73
N LEU A 158 5.86 9.34 13.80
CA LEU A 158 6.67 10.53 13.46
C LEU A 158 7.77 10.88 14.50
N TYR A 159 7.70 10.32 15.70
CA TYR A 159 8.65 10.63 16.77
C TYR A 159 9.91 9.77 16.75
N ASP A 160 10.02 8.80 15.83
CA ASP A 160 11.20 7.97 15.69
C ASP A 160 12.19 8.57 14.68
N TYR A 161 12.57 9.83 14.89
CA TYR A 161 13.48 10.59 14.01
C TYR A 161 14.84 9.92 13.81
N ASN A 162 15.26 9.07 14.74
CA ASN A 162 16.55 8.36 14.64
C ASN A 162 16.53 7.21 13.63
N LYS A 163 15.37 6.91 13.05
CA LYS A 163 15.16 5.82 12.10
C LYS A 163 14.57 6.28 10.77
N ILE A 164 14.75 7.55 10.43
CA ILE A 164 14.42 7.99 9.07
C ILE A 164 15.24 7.13 8.12
N MET A 165 14.57 6.31 7.36
CA MET A 165 15.21 5.49 6.35
C MET A 165 15.62 6.41 5.19
N TYR A 166 16.89 6.45 4.89
CA TYR A 166 17.36 7.06 3.65
C TYR A 166 16.81 6.21 2.49
N MET A 167 16.29 6.89 1.48
CA MET A 167 15.93 6.21 0.23
C MET A 167 17.20 5.53 -0.31
N ALA A 168 17.11 4.25 -0.59
CA ALA A 168 18.21 3.56 -1.24
C ALA A 168 18.43 4.22 -2.60
N GLU A 169 19.69 4.53 -2.94
CA GLU A 169 19.98 5.06 -4.26
C GLU A 169 19.56 4.04 -5.33
N PRO A 170 18.93 4.48 -6.42
CA PRO A 170 18.62 3.60 -7.53
C PRO A 170 19.91 2.99 -8.06
N THR A 171 19.90 1.69 -8.28
CA THR A 171 21.06 0.95 -8.85
C THR A 171 21.07 1.02 -10.35
#